data_a4202d07bc5649bf09a6ff650bbd3f63
#
_entry.id   a4202d07bc5649bf09a6ff650bbd3f63
#
_cell.length_a   1.000
_cell.length_b   1.000
_cell.length_c   1.000
_cell.angle_alpha   90.00
_cell.angle_beta   90.00
_cell.angle_gamma   90.00
#
_symmetry.space_group_name_H-M   'P 1'
#
loop_
_entity.id
_entity.type
_entity.pdbx_description
1 polymer ?
#
loop_
_entity_poly.entity_id
_entity_poly.type
_entity_poly.pdbx_seq_one_letter_code
_entity_poly.pdbx_strand_id
1 'polypeptide(L)'
;KSYATKYVALWESYYEKDIRTKQPKERCQFAYLRRWRDEIKSRDVELYFSNMPITEITGGMFESVRVYRGDIYLIHEEEEKILDRKKIGSAFSLTSATHYKSLAFPKIGNIIFEEFITDSGYIANEVRSLMDIISTIARRDYVRVFLIGNTISRLCPYFEEWQLTHIKNQKQGTIELYRQFTNQYDENTGEPIVVTIAVEYCE
;
A
#
# COMPACT_ATOMS: atom_id res chain seq x y z
N LYS A 1 10.14 5.52 7.65
CA LYS A 1 8.77 5.57 7.09
C LYS A 1 8.46 4.27 6.36
N SER A 2 9.09 4.03 5.24
CA SER A 2 8.94 2.81 4.44
C SER A 2 9.16 1.52 5.26
N TYR A 3 10.16 1.50 6.15
CA TYR A 3 10.41 0.36 7.04
C TYR A 3 9.20 0.04 7.95
N ALA A 4 8.65 1.04 8.62
CA ALA A 4 7.50 0.83 9.52
C ALA A 4 6.26 0.33 8.77
N THR A 5 5.98 0.88 7.58
CA THR A 5 4.85 0.44 6.75
C THR A 5 5.04 -0.99 6.26
N LYS A 6 6.26 -1.36 5.83
CA LYS A 6 6.60 -2.74 5.47
C LYS A 6 6.40 -3.69 6.64
N TYR A 7 6.88 -3.30 7.83
CA TYR A 7 6.74 -4.10 9.04
C TYR A 7 5.28 -4.38 9.38
N VAL A 8 4.43 -3.34 9.38
CA VAL A 8 2.98 -3.48 9.62
C VAL A 8 2.35 -4.43 8.60
N ALA A 9 2.64 -4.25 7.31
CA ALA A 9 2.08 -5.06 6.24
C ALA A 9 2.48 -6.54 6.34
N LEU A 10 3.76 -6.81 6.60
CA LEU A 10 4.27 -8.17 6.79
C LEU A 10 3.67 -8.83 8.02
N TRP A 11 3.66 -8.13 9.17
CA TRP A 11 3.14 -8.64 10.42
C TRP A 11 1.65 -8.97 10.32
N GLU A 12 0.83 -8.04 9.80
CA GLU A 12 -0.62 -8.27 9.64
C GLU A 12 -0.92 -9.41 8.67
N SER A 13 -0.16 -9.49 7.56
CA SER A 13 -0.35 -10.56 6.58
C SER A 13 0.05 -11.94 7.11
N TYR A 14 1.08 -11.98 7.95
CA TYR A 14 1.54 -13.23 8.55
C TYR A 14 0.60 -13.74 9.64
N TYR A 15 0.26 -12.87 10.62
CA TYR A 15 -0.58 -13.24 11.75
C TYR A 15 -2.09 -13.20 11.47
N GLU A 16 -2.50 -12.62 10.34
CA GLU A 16 -3.91 -12.39 9.97
C GLU A 16 -4.68 -11.62 11.05
N LYS A 17 -4.00 -10.64 11.65
CA LYS A 17 -4.50 -9.80 12.75
C LYS A 17 -4.17 -8.33 12.50
N ASP A 18 -4.97 -7.43 13.05
CA ASP A 18 -4.61 -6.02 13.14
C ASP A 18 -3.48 -5.84 14.16
N ILE A 19 -2.41 -5.13 13.78
CA ILE A 19 -1.21 -5.00 14.60
C ILE A 19 -1.45 -4.24 15.92
N ARG A 20 -2.44 -3.35 15.97
CA ARG A 20 -2.76 -2.54 17.17
C ARG A 20 -3.70 -3.27 18.11
N THR A 21 -4.80 -3.80 17.58
CA THR A 21 -5.86 -4.43 18.38
C THR A 21 -5.61 -5.90 18.65
N LYS A 22 -4.72 -6.55 17.87
CA LYS A 22 -4.45 -8.00 17.89
C LYS A 22 -5.66 -8.86 17.54
N GLN A 23 -6.76 -8.24 17.08
CA GLN A 23 -7.96 -8.96 16.67
C GLN A 23 -7.78 -9.57 15.25
N PRO A 24 -8.45 -10.68 14.95
CA PRO A 24 -8.46 -11.26 13.61
C PRO A 24 -8.86 -10.23 12.54
N LYS A 25 -8.22 -10.32 11.39
CA LYS A 25 -8.40 -9.40 10.27
C LYS A 25 -8.51 -10.18 8.97
N GLU A 26 -9.70 -10.20 8.37
CA GLU A 26 -9.95 -10.92 7.11
C GLU A 26 -9.13 -10.35 5.95
N ARG A 27 -9.08 -9.01 5.85
CA ARG A 27 -8.32 -8.30 4.83
C ARG A 27 -6.91 -7.97 5.35
N CYS A 28 -6.09 -9.00 5.50
CA CYS A 28 -4.76 -8.91 6.09
C CYS A 28 -3.62 -8.73 5.08
N GLN A 29 -3.84 -9.09 3.80
CA GLN A 29 -2.83 -8.96 2.74
C GLN A 29 -2.66 -7.50 2.32
N PHE A 30 -1.57 -7.23 1.57
CA PHE A 30 -1.29 -5.89 1.05
C PHE A 30 -1.09 -5.86 -0.46
N ALA A 31 -1.37 -4.69 -1.06
CA ALA A 31 -0.97 -4.33 -2.40
C ALA A 31 0.31 -3.47 -2.31
N TYR A 32 1.37 -3.90 -2.96
CA TYR A 32 2.54 -3.07 -3.21
C TYR A 32 2.38 -2.38 -4.55
N LEU A 33 2.38 -1.07 -4.56
CA LEU A 33 2.05 -0.26 -5.73
C LEU A 33 3.23 0.63 -6.12
N ARG A 34 3.53 0.63 -7.41
CA ARG A 34 4.51 1.52 -8.04
C ARG A 34 3.87 2.26 -9.22
N ARG A 35 4.53 3.28 -9.71
CA ARG A 35 4.04 4.07 -10.85
C ARG A 35 4.11 3.29 -12.15
N TRP A 36 5.28 2.73 -12.45
CA TRP A 36 5.55 2.06 -13.70
C TRP A 36 5.57 0.53 -13.56
N ARG A 37 5.17 -0.16 -14.61
CA ARG A 37 5.17 -1.63 -14.65
C ARG A 37 6.59 -2.21 -14.48
N ASP A 38 7.60 -1.52 -14.98
CA ASP A 38 8.98 -1.99 -14.87
C ASP A 38 9.53 -1.95 -13.45
N GLU A 39 8.92 -1.18 -12.55
CA GLU A 39 9.30 -1.07 -11.14
C GLU A 39 8.74 -2.18 -10.24
N ILE A 40 7.88 -3.04 -10.79
CA ILE A 40 7.28 -4.18 -10.07
C ILE A 40 7.79 -5.53 -10.58
N LYS A 41 8.98 -5.57 -11.21
CA LYS A 41 9.67 -6.83 -11.51
C LYS A 41 9.97 -7.59 -10.23
N SER A 42 9.92 -8.91 -10.28
CA SER A 42 10.09 -9.77 -9.11
C SER A 42 11.32 -9.39 -8.28
N ARG A 43 12.48 -9.23 -8.93
CA ARG A 43 13.72 -8.84 -8.27
C ARG A 43 13.60 -7.52 -7.49
N ASP A 44 12.96 -6.51 -8.06
CA ASP A 44 12.89 -5.17 -7.45
C ASP A 44 11.97 -5.19 -6.23
N VAL A 45 10.85 -5.91 -6.31
CA VAL A 45 9.95 -6.11 -5.18
C VAL A 45 10.61 -6.95 -4.07
N GLU A 46 11.34 -8.00 -4.42
CA GLU A 46 12.10 -8.81 -3.45
C GLU A 46 13.16 -7.98 -2.74
N LEU A 47 13.92 -7.15 -3.49
CA LEU A 47 14.91 -6.22 -2.93
C LEU A 47 14.26 -5.17 -2.01
N TYR A 48 13.05 -4.70 -2.32
CA TYR A 48 12.33 -3.77 -1.45
C TYR A 48 12.09 -4.34 -0.05
N PHE A 49 11.86 -5.66 0.06
CA PHE A 49 11.64 -6.33 1.34
C PHE A 49 12.92 -6.94 1.96
N SER A 50 14.06 -6.91 1.28
CA SER A 50 15.28 -7.60 1.71
C SER A 50 15.85 -7.13 3.06
N ASN A 51 15.55 -5.88 3.47
CA ASN A 51 16.00 -5.31 4.74
C ASN A 51 15.02 -5.57 5.91
N MET A 52 13.99 -6.38 5.70
CA MET A 52 13.01 -6.69 6.74
C MET A 52 13.44 -7.92 7.56
N PRO A 53 13.23 -7.92 8.87
CA PRO A 53 13.57 -9.03 9.74
C PRO A 53 12.51 -10.14 9.66
N ILE A 54 12.42 -10.80 8.49
CA ILE A 54 11.38 -11.79 8.20
C ILE A 54 11.37 -12.92 9.24
N THR A 55 12.55 -13.45 9.56
CA THR A 55 12.70 -14.54 10.54
C THR A 55 12.16 -14.14 11.93
N GLU A 56 12.44 -12.90 12.39
CA GLU A 56 11.94 -12.42 13.66
C GLU A 56 10.42 -12.22 13.64
N ILE A 57 9.89 -11.59 12.54
CA ILE A 57 8.45 -11.37 12.39
C ILE A 57 7.68 -12.68 12.40
N THR A 58 8.24 -13.74 11.79
CA THR A 58 7.55 -15.01 11.61
C THR A 58 7.90 -16.07 12.68
N GLY A 59 8.73 -15.70 13.65
CA GLY A 59 9.19 -16.65 14.67
C GLY A 59 9.99 -17.83 14.11
N GLY A 60 10.75 -17.59 13.03
CA GLY A 60 11.59 -18.59 12.37
C GLY A 60 10.89 -19.45 11.31
N MET A 61 9.60 -19.20 11.02
CA MET A 61 8.84 -20.01 10.06
C MET A 61 9.17 -19.68 8.60
N PHE A 62 9.61 -18.45 8.34
CA PHE A 62 9.99 -17.98 7.01
C PHE A 62 11.22 -17.08 7.12
N GLU A 63 12.06 -17.09 6.08
CA GLU A 63 13.31 -16.31 6.06
C GLU A 63 13.38 -15.29 4.94
N SER A 64 12.56 -15.41 3.90
CA SER A 64 12.65 -14.54 2.72
C SER A 64 11.30 -14.19 2.11
N VAL A 65 11.33 -13.21 1.20
CA VAL A 65 10.21 -12.84 0.34
C VAL A 65 10.56 -13.21 -1.10
N ARG A 66 9.63 -13.84 -1.80
CA ARG A 66 9.71 -14.12 -3.24
C ARG A 66 8.46 -13.65 -3.96
N VAL A 67 8.65 -13.29 -5.23
CA VAL A 67 7.55 -12.85 -6.09
C VAL A 67 7.35 -13.81 -7.25
N TYR A 68 6.14 -14.30 -7.38
CA TYR A 68 5.77 -15.18 -8.49
C TYR A 68 4.50 -14.68 -9.15
N ARG A 69 4.57 -14.37 -10.45
CA ARG A 69 3.45 -13.85 -11.27
C ARG A 69 2.74 -12.64 -10.66
N GLY A 70 3.50 -11.76 -10.01
CA GLY A 70 2.97 -10.56 -9.35
C GLY A 70 2.44 -10.78 -7.94
N ASP A 71 2.32 -12.01 -7.47
CA ASP A 71 1.99 -12.33 -6.09
C ASP A 71 3.23 -12.41 -5.21
N ILE A 72 3.12 -11.90 -3.99
CA ILE A 72 4.21 -11.79 -3.01
C ILE A 72 4.02 -12.86 -1.95
N TYR A 73 5.07 -13.63 -1.68
CA TYR A 73 5.06 -14.75 -0.74
C TYR A 73 6.17 -14.64 0.30
N LEU A 74 5.86 -15.02 1.54
CA LEU A 74 6.86 -15.47 2.50
C LEU A 74 7.27 -16.88 2.11
N ILE A 75 8.57 -17.18 2.21
CA ILE A 75 9.15 -18.45 1.78
C ILE A 75 9.98 -19.05 2.89
N HIS A 76 9.82 -20.37 3.06
CA HIS A 76 10.74 -21.25 3.75
C HIS A 76 11.40 -22.17 2.73
N GLU A 77 12.73 -22.12 2.63
CA GLU A 77 13.47 -22.93 1.67
C GLU A 77 14.69 -23.60 2.34
N GLU A 78 14.94 -24.86 1.99
CA GLU A 78 16.14 -25.62 2.35
C GLU A 78 16.79 -26.17 1.08
N GLU A 79 18.12 -26.07 0.97
CA GLU A 79 18.89 -26.56 -0.20
C GLU A 79 18.28 -26.12 -1.55
N GLU A 80 17.88 -24.83 -1.64
CA GLU A 80 17.26 -24.22 -2.83
C GLU A 80 15.86 -24.81 -3.18
N LYS A 81 15.26 -25.60 -2.29
CA LYS A 81 13.88 -26.08 -2.46
C LYS A 81 12.92 -25.35 -1.55
N ILE A 82 11.85 -24.82 -2.13
CA ILE A 82 10.76 -24.22 -1.37
C ILE A 82 10.00 -25.33 -0.65
N LEU A 83 10.07 -25.34 0.68
CA LEU A 83 9.35 -26.28 1.55
C LEU A 83 7.97 -25.75 1.91
N ASP A 84 7.86 -24.45 2.17
CA ASP A 84 6.58 -23.81 2.49
C ASP A 84 6.52 -22.39 1.94
N ARG A 85 5.30 -21.90 1.70
CA ARG A 85 5.04 -20.53 1.24
C ARG A 85 3.71 -20.01 1.73
N LYS A 86 3.68 -18.73 2.13
CA LYS A 86 2.44 -18.03 2.49
C LYS A 86 2.29 -16.77 1.65
N LYS A 87 1.18 -16.66 0.91
CA LYS A 87 0.86 -15.44 0.17
C LYS A 87 0.53 -14.31 1.14
N ILE A 88 1.23 -13.18 0.99
CA ILE A 88 1.09 -12.00 1.84
C ILE A 88 0.59 -10.76 1.09
N GLY A 89 0.66 -10.75 -0.22
CA GLY A 89 0.25 -9.60 -1.03
C GLY A 89 0.39 -9.82 -2.51
N SER A 90 0.21 -8.72 -3.25
CA SER A 90 0.40 -8.67 -4.70
C SER A 90 0.99 -7.32 -5.11
N ALA A 91 1.77 -7.31 -6.20
CA ALA A 91 2.37 -6.11 -6.78
C ALA A 91 1.51 -5.53 -7.90
N PHE A 92 1.37 -4.22 -7.92
CA PHE A 92 0.55 -3.47 -8.87
C PHE A 92 1.34 -2.30 -9.45
N SER A 93 0.97 -1.86 -10.65
CA SER A 93 1.45 -0.59 -11.22
C SER A 93 0.30 0.31 -11.66
N LEU A 94 0.47 1.62 -11.53
CA LEU A 94 -0.54 2.59 -11.98
C LEU A 94 -0.75 2.52 -13.50
N THR A 95 0.32 2.28 -14.26
CA THR A 95 0.23 2.13 -15.72
C THR A 95 -0.59 0.92 -16.16
N SER A 96 -0.85 -0.02 -15.28
CA SER A 96 -1.68 -1.21 -15.55
C SER A 96 -3.05 -1.17 -14.86
N ALA A 97 -3.48 -0.02 -14.33
CA ALA A 97 -4.73 0.11 -13.56
C ALA A 97 -5.97 -0.47 -14.25
N THR A 98 -6.07 -0.26 -15.58
CA THR A 98 -7.20 -0.78 -16.37
C THR A 98 -7.29 -2.31 -16.40
N HIS A 99 -6.17 -3.00 -16.30
CA HIS A 99 -6.13 -4.47 -16.30
C HIS A 99 -6.68 -5.09 -15.01
N TYR A 100 -6.72 -4.32 -13.91
CA TYR A 100 -7.18 -4.84 -12.61
C TYR A 100 -8.69 -4.69 -12.39
N LYS A 101 -9.40 -3.86 -13.18
CA LYS A 101 -10.81 -3.51 -12.94
C LYS A 101 -11.79 -4.69 -12.84
N SER A 102 -11.51 -5.80 -13.53
CA SER A 102 -12.33 -7.02 -13.49
C SER A 102 -11.90 -8.04 -12.43
N LEU A 103 -10.78 -7.79 -11.74
CA LEU A 103 -10.23 -8.72 -10.76
C LEU A 103 -10.76 -8.43 -9.36
N ALA A 104 -10.77 -9.46 -8.50
CA ALA A 104 -11.17 -9.36 -7.10
C ALA A 104 -9.98 -9.61 -6.17
N PHE A 105 -9.84 -8.76 -5.15
CA PHE A 105 -8.76 -8.82 -4.16
C PHE A 105 -9.31 -8.83 -2.73
N PRO A 106 -10.12 -9.84 -2.35
CA PRO A 106 -10.89 -9.82 -1.10
C PRO A 106 -10.02 -9.80 0.17
N LYS A 107 -8.78 -10.27 0.07
CA LYS A 107 -7.86 -10.31 1.23
C LYS A 107 -6.96 -9.09 1.38
N ILE A 108 -6.95 -8.16 0.43
CA ILE A 108 -6.11 -6.96 0.49
C ILE A 108 -6.80 -5.90 1.33
N GLY A 109 -6.19 -5.51 2.46
CA GLY A 109 -6.65 -4.46 3.36
C GLY A 109 -5.70 -3.28 3.48
N ASN A 110 -4.47 -3.40 2.98
CA ASN A 110 -3.47 -2.34 2.96
C ASN A 110 -2.97 -2.12 1.54
N ILE A 111 -2.82 -0.86 1.13
CA ILE A 111 -2.19 -0.47 -0.14
C ILE A 111 -0.97 0.38 0.21
N ILE A 112 0.19 0.02 -0.29
CA ILE A 112 1.45 0.74 -0.08
C ILE A 112 1.90 1.27 -1.43
N PHE A 113 1.81 2.57 -1.63
CA PHE A 113 2.30 3.25 -2.81
C PHE A 113 3.60 3.97 -2.51
N GLU A 114 4.71 3.41 -3.00
CA GLU A 114 6.05 3.97 -2.84
C GLU A 114 6.38 4.98 -3.92
N GLU A 115 7.13 6.03 -3.51
CA GLU A 115 7.58 7.11 -4.38
C GLU A 115 6.42 7.85 -5.10
N PHE A 116 5.34 8.15 -4.34
CA PHE A 116 4.23 8.91 -4.91
C PHE A 116 4.65 10.35 -5.28
N ILE A 117 5.67 10.93 -4.62
CA ILE A 117 6.33 12.17 -5.03
C ILE A 117 7.54 11.81 -5.88
N THR A 118 7.67 12.45 -7.05
CA THR A 118 8.75 12.19 -8.01
C THR A 118 9.19 13.48 -8.70
N ASP A 119 10.40 13.51 -9.18
CA ASP A 119 10.98 14.52 -10.09
C ASP A 119 11.03 14.04 -11.54
N SER A 120 10.88 12.74 -11.77
CA SER A 120 10.94 12.12 -13.11
C SER A 120 9.64 12.20 -13.91
N GLY A 121 8.61 12.86 -13.36
CA GLY A 121 7.31 13.07 -13.99
C GLY A 121 6.23 12.07 -13.55
N TYR A 122 4.99 12.53 -13.72
CA TYR A 122 3.78 11.77 -13.39
C TYR A 122 3.15 11.22 -14.67
N ILE A 123 2.43 10.11 -14.56
CA ILE A 123 1.63 9.60 -15.67
C ILE A 123 0.37 10.46 -15.85
N ALA A 124 -0.17 10.48 -17.06
CA ALA A 124 -1.42 11.19 -17.31
C ALA A 124 -2.57 10.64 -16.45
N ASN A 125 -3.31 11.53 -15.80
CA ASN A 125 -4.41 11.17 -14.89
C ASN A 125 -3.98 10.22 -13.73
N GLU A 126 -2.81 10.44 -13.17
CA GLU A 126 -2.21 9.55 -12.16
C GLU A 126 -3.09 9.35 -10.94
N VAL A 127 -3.62 10.42 -10.36
CA VAL A 127 -4.50 10.37 -9.18
C VAL A 127 -5.74 9.53 -9.48
N ARG A 128 -6.35 9.71 -10.66
CA ARG A 128 -7.48 8.90 -11.09
C ARG A 128 -7.12 7.42 -11.21
N SER A 129 -5.95 7.10 -11.79
CA SER A 129 -5.47 5.72 -11.89
C SER A 129 -5.28 5.08 -10.52
N LEU A 130 -4.76 5.83 -9.54
CA LEU A 130 -4.67 5.39 -8.15
C LEU A 130 -6.06 5.14 -7.57
N MET A 131 -7.00 6.06 -7.73
CA MET A 131 -8.37 5.90 -7.23
C MET A 131 -9.10 4.72 -7.86
N ASP A 132 -8.87 4.45 -9.14
CA ASP A 132 -9.38 3.26 -9.83
C ASP A 132 -8.86 1.95 -9.20
N ILE A 133 -7.57 1.89 -8.85
CA ILE A 133 -6.98 0.73 -8.16
C ILE A 133 -7.54 0.60 -6.75
N ILE A 134 -7.59 1.69 -5.99
CA ILE A 134 -8.16 1.69 -4.63
C ILE A 134 -9.59 1.18 -4.67
N SER A 135 -10.43 1.72 -5.54
CA SER A 135 -11.84 1.31 -5.70
C SER A 135 -11.97 -0.17 -6.10
N THR A 136 -11.09 -0.65 -7.00
CA THR A 136 -11.07 -2.05 -7.41
C THR A 136 -10.73 -3.00 -6.27
N ILE A 137 -9.77 -2.61 -5.43
CA ILE A 137 -9.36 -3.41 -4.27
C ILE A 137 -10.39 -3.30 -3.14
N ALA A 138 -10.86 -2.11 -2.83
CA ALA A 138 -11.79 -1.85 -1.73
C ALA A 138 -13.15 -2.50 -1.96
N ARG A 139 -13.75 -2.34 -3.15
CA ARG A 139 -15.06 -2.90 -3.52
C ARG A 139 -16.13 -2.71 -2.43
N ARG A 140 -16.33 -1.47 -1.96
CA ARG A 140 -17.27 -1.09 -0.90
C ARG A 140 -16.86 -1.50 0.52
N ASP A 141 -15.62 -1.91 0.71
CA ASP A 141 -15.07 -2.22 2.02
C ASP A 141 -13.91 -1.27 2.36
N TYR A 142 -13.47 -1.28 3.62
CA TYR A 142 -12.42 -0.40 4.08
C TYR A 142 -11.02 -0.92 3.72
N VAL A 143 -10.18 -0.04 3.17
CA VAL A 143 -8.75 -0.28 2.96
C VAL A 143 -7.94 0.89 3.50
N ARG A 144 -6.74 0.62 4.02
CA ARG A 144 -5.78 1.65 4.39
C ARG A 144 -4.82 1.88 3.23
N VAL A 145 -4.60 3.13 2.88
CA VAL A 145 -3.68 3.51 1.81
C VAL A 145 -2.52 4.30 2.41
N PHE A 146 -1.31 3.83 2.19
CA PHE A 146 -0.07 4.46 2.60
C PHE A 146 0.65 4.99 1.36
N LEU A 147 0.72 6.31 1.23
CA LEU A 147 1.51 6.97 0.20
C LEU A 147 2.84 7.40 0.82
N ILE A 148 3.92 6.88 0.32
CA ILE A 148 5.26 7.09 0.86
C ILE A 148 6.12 7.75 -0.20
N GLY A 149 6.75 8.85 0.15
CA GLY A 149 7.61 9.59 -0.75
C GLY A 149 8.62 10.46 0.00
N ASN A 150 9.67 10.84 -0.70
CA ASN A 150 10.62 11.84 -0.24
C ASN A 150 10.12 13.23 -0.61
N THR A 151 10.48 14.24 0.17
CA THR A 151 10.09 15.65 -0.06
C THR A 151 10.96 16.33 -1.12
N ILE A 152 11.02 15.74 -2.31
CA ILE A 152 11.84 16.21 -3.42
C ILE A 152 11.17 17.30 -4.26
N SER A 153 9.84 17.38 -4.23
CA SER A 153 9.07 18.37 -4.97
C SER A 153 7.86 18.84 -4.17
N ARG A 154 7.53 20.15 -4.32
CA ARG A 154 6.28 20.73 -3.81
C ARG A 154 5.15 20.66 -4.86
N LEU A 155 5.49 20.31 -6.10
CA LEU A 155 4.53 20.13 -7.19
C LEU A 155 4.15 18.66 -7.23
N CYS A 156 2.97 18.36 -6.76
CA CYS A 156 2.48 16.97 -6.69
C CYS A 156 0.98 16.97 -7.01
N PRO A 157 0.52 16.23 -8.04
CA PRO A 157 -0.88 16.22 -8.44
C PRO A 157 -1.81 15.76 -7.32
N TYR A 158 -1.35 14.91 -6.42
CA TYR A 158 -2.13 14.46 -5.25
C TYR A 158 -2.45 15.62 -4.30
N PHE A 159 -1.52 16.58 -4.12
CA PHE A 159 -1.73 17.72 -3.24
C PHE A 159 -2.80 18.68 -3.81
N GLU A 160 -2.82 18.83 -5.11
CA GLU A 160 -3.77 19.69 -5.82
C GLU A 160 -5.16 19.05 -5.89
N GLU A 161 -5.25 17.82 -6.38
CA GLU A 161 -6.54 17.14 -6.56
C GLU A 161 -7.24 16.83 -5.23
N TRP A 162 -6.47 16.54 -4.17
CA TRP A 162 -7.02 16.32 -2.83
C TRP A 162 -7.07 17.58 -1.97
N GLN A 163 -6.80 18.74 -2.55
CA GLN A 163 -6.89 20.06 -1.90
C GLN A 163 -6.14 20.12 -0.54
N LEU A 164 -4.93 19.54 -0.50
CA LEU A 164 -4.09 19.55 0.70
C LEU A 164 -3.40 20.91 0.85
N THR A 165 -4.19 21.95 1.08
CA THR A 165 -3.78 23.37 0.95
C THR A 165 -2.68 23.78 1.93
N HIS A 166 -2.65 23.18 3.13
CA HIS A 166 -1.67 23.51 4.16
C HIS A 166 -0.34 22.79 4.03
N ILE A 167 -0.24 21.77 3.18
CA ILE A 167 0.94 20.91 3.06
C ILE A 167 2.24 21.69 2.78
N LYS A 168 2.15 22.81 2.05
CA LYS A 168 3.31 23.65 1.74
C LYS A 168 3.91 24.35 2.96
N ASN A 169 3.11 24.51 4.02
CA ASN A 169 3.47 25.20 5.27
C ASN A 169 3.57 24.23 6.45
N GLN A 170 3.33 22.93 6.20
CA GLN A 170 3.39 21.91 7.25
C GLN A 170 4.80 21.85 7.84
N LYS A 171 4.87 21.83 9.17
CA LYS A 171 6.14 21.73 9.89
C LYS A 171 6.57 20.26 9.99
N GLN A 172 7.87 20.04 9.87
CA GLN A 172 8.48 18.74 10.07
C GLN A 172 8.13 18.19 11.48
N GLY A 173 7.89 16.88 11.58
CA GLY A 173 7.46 16.24 12.83
C GLY A 173 5.98 16.44 13.19
N THR A 174 5.18 17.03 12.29
CA THR A 174 3.73 17.22 12.52
C THR A 174 2.87 16.34 11.63
N ILE A 175 1.65 16.06 12.11
CA ILE A 175 0.61 15.36 11.35
C ILE A 175 -0.57 16.32 11.17
N GLU A 176 -0.99 16.51 9.93
CA GLU A 176 -2.21 17.24 9.58
C GLU A 176 -3.29 16.30 9.06
N LEU A 177 -4.54 16.56 9.44
CA LEU A 177 -5.69 15.75 9.03
C LEU A 177 -6.59 16.55 8.09
N TYR A 178 -6.88 15.97 6.94
CA TYR A 178 -7.81 16.49 5.95
C TYR A 178 -9.01 15.56 5.85
N ARG A 179 -10.21 16.12 5.77
CA ARG A 179 -11.45 15.35 5.58
C ARG A 179 -12.10 15.76 4.27
N GLN A 180 -12.37 14.78 3.44
CA GLN A 180 -13.03 14.99 2.15
C GLN A 180 -14.34 14.22 2.13
N PHE A 181 -15.41 14.92 1.81
CA PHE A 181 -16.72 14.31 1.58
C PHE A 181 -16.75 13.78 0.14
N THR A 182 -17.09 12.51 0.00
CA THR A 182 -17.30 11.91 -1.31
C THR A 182 -18.74 12.14 -1.76
N ASN A 183 -19.01 11.94 -3.04
CA ASN A 183 -20.39 11.94 -3.57
C ASN A 183 -21.10 10.58 -3.35
N GLN A 184 -20.50 9.70 -2.54
CA GLN A 184 -21.06 8.41 -2.18
C GLN A 184 -21.64 8.48 -0.77
N TYR A 185 -22.74 7.75 -0.55
CA TYR A 185 -23.41 7.67 0.73
C TYR A 185 -23.34 6.22 1.23
N ASP A 186 -23.22 6.08 2.55
CA ASP A 186 -23.32 4.78 3.20
C ASP A 186 -24.77 4.29 3.09
N GLU A 187 -24.97 3.08 2.55
CA GLU A 187 -26.30 2.51 2.28
C GLU A 187 -27.10 2.24 3.57
N ASN A 188 -26.43 2.08 4.72
CA ASN A 188 -27.08 1.77 5.99
C ASN A 188 -27.42 3.04 6.79
N THR A 189 -26.56 4.06 6.75
CA THR A 189 -26.72 5.28 7.56
C THR A 189 -27.28 6.45 6.76
N GLY A 190 -27.17 6.42 5.42
CA GLY A 190 -27.53 7.55 4.55
C GLY A 190 -26.58 8.74 4.66
N GLU A 191 -25.48 8.61 5.40
CA GLU A 191 -24.49 9.66 5.55
C GLU A 191 -23.44 9.65 4.41
N PRO A 192 -22.89 10.82 4.03
CA PRO A 192 -21.84 10.87 3.03
C PRO A 192 -20.58 10.15 3.52
N ILE A 193 -19.99 9.33 2.65
CA ILE A 193 -18.72 8.66 2.96
C ILE A 193 -17.61 9.71 3.03
N VAL A 194 -16.90 9.74 4.16
CA VAL A 194 -15.80 10.66 4.41
C VAL A 194 -14.47 9.94 4.26
N VAL A 195 -13.61 10.46 3.38
CA VAL A 195 -12.21 10.03 3.29
C VAL A 195 -11.37 10.93 4.21
N THR A 196 -10.65 10.30 5.12
CA THR A 196 -9.69 11.00 5.97
C THR A 196 -8.28 10.78 5.44
N ILE A 197 -7.56 11.86 5.16
CA ILE A 197 -6.17 11.86 4.73
C ILE A 197 -5.35 12.42 5.89
N ALA A 198 -4.42 11.61 6.41
CA ALA A 198 -3.43 12.04 7.38
C ALA A 198 -2.11 12.26 6.65
N VAL A 199 -1.58 13.46 6.74
CA VAL A 199 -0.28 13.82 6.15
C VAL A 199 0.72 14.00 7.27
N GLU A 200 1.73 13.14 7.29
CA GLU A 200 2.86 13.24 8.19
C GLU A 200 4.08 13.77 7.43
N TYR A 201 4.61 14.90 7.88
CA TYR A 201 5.90 15.38 7.43
C TYR A 201 6.96 14.90 8.40
N CYS A 202 7.52 13.74 8.11
CA CYS A 202 8.47 13.09 8.99
C CYS A 202 9.86 13.74 8.96
N GLU A 203 10.64 13.54 10.03
CA GLU A 203 12.06 13.85 10.14
C GLU A 203 12.97 12.89 9.34
#